data_aafb5e9e5b6a55dd06f6aee7b90fc334
#
_entry.id   aafb5e9e5b6a55dd06f6aee7b90fc334
#
_cell.length_a   1.000
_cell.length_b   1.000
_cell.length_c   1.000
_cell.angle_alpha   90.00
_cell.angle_beta   90.00
_cell.angle_gamma   90.00
#
_symmetry.space_group_name_H-M   'P 1'
#
loop_
_entity.id
_entity.type
_entity.pdbx_description
1 polymer ?
#
loop_
_entity_poly.entity_id
_entity_poly.type
_entity_poly.pdbx_seq_one_letter_code
_entity_poly.pdbx_strand_id
1 'polypeptide(L)'
;MGTTLHTLSANPGANRPKKRLGRGHGSGLHKTAGKGTKGQKARTGHHGIPKPGFEGGQTAMARRLPKRGFNNPFRREIFAVNLGDIAARFSEKTGTVDVEQLKSMGLVPRSANYVKILGKIRDGQQVHAMSLKAHQFSQSARDLITKAGGSAESIEQVSSPST
;
A
#
# COMPACT_ATOMS: atom_id res chain seq x y z
N MET A 1 27.95 -9.15 -12.08
CA MET A 1 27.83 -10.59 -12.45
C MET A 1 26.38 -10.84 -12.83
N GLY A 2 26.14 -11.37 -14.04
CA GLY A 2 24.77 -11.69 -14.48
C GLY A 2 24.23 -12.93 -13.76
N THR A 3 22.98 -12.90 -13.33
CA THR A 3 22.30 -14.05 -12.73
C THR A 3 21.95 -15.05 -13.83
N THR A 4 22.45 -16.25 -13.75
CA THR A 4 22.12 -17.35 -14.67
C THR A 4 21.07 -18.28 -14.02
N LEU A 5 20.34 -19.08 -14.82
CA LEU A 5 19.27 -19.93 -14.29
C LEU A 5 19.74 -20.90 -13.20
N HIS A 6 20.97 -21.41 -13.28
CA HIS A 6 21.49 -22.32 -12.25
C HIS A 6 21.95 -21.61 -10.98
N THR A 7 22.19 -20.29 -11.02
CA THR A 7 22.56 -19.48 -9.84
C THR A 7 21.36 -18.79 -9.21
N LEU A 8 20.17 -18.96 -9.78
CA LEU A 8 18.93 -18.39 -9.24
C LEU A 8 18.54 -19.14 -7.96
N SER A 9 18.61 -18.47 -6.84
CA SER A 9 18.19 -19.00 -5.53
C SER A 9 17.25 -18.04 -4.86
N ALA A 10 16.32 -18.59 -4.06
CA ALA A 10 15.45 -17.76 -3.24
C ALA A 10 16.25 -17.01 -2.17
N ASN A 11 15.76 -15.84 -1.79
CA ASN A 11 16.37 -15.08 -0.70
C ASN A 11 16.46 -15.92 0.59
N PRO A 12 17.53 -15.77 1.38
CA PRO A 12 17.67 -16.47 2.66
C PRO A 12 16.46 -16.26 3.54
N GLY A 13 15.84 -17.37 3.99
CA GLY A 13 14.62 -17.34 4.81
C GLY A 13 13.29 -17.29 4.05
N ALA A 14 13.28 -17.17 2.71
CA ALA A 14 12.06 -17.20 1.90
C ALA A 14 11.35 -18.57 1.96
N ASN A 15 12.13 -19.65 1.99
CA ASN A 15 11.61 -21.01 2.11
C ASN A 15 11.95 -21.59 3.48
N ARG A 16 10.92 -21.74 4.33
CA ARG A 16 11.07 -22.44 5.60
C ARG A 16 10.41 -23.82 5.51
N PRO A 17 11.09 -24.88 5.95
CA PRO A 17 10.49 -26.21 5.99
C PRO A 17 9.25 -26.20 6.90
N LYS A 18 8.15 -26.78 6.44
CA LYS A 18 6.91 -26.88 7.21
C LYS A 18 7.16 -27.70 8.48
N LYS A 19 6.94 -27.09 9.65
CA LYS A 19 7.06 -27.76 10.93
C LYS A 19 5.94 -28.77 11.11
N ARG A 20 6.27 -30.06 11.20
CA ARG A 20 5.32 -31.14 11.43
C ARG A 20 5.24 -31.42 12.94
N LEU A 21 4.05 -31.28 13.52
CA LEU A 21 3.80 -31.49 14.94
C LEU A 21 3.42 -32.95 15.20
N GLY A 22 3.68 -33.46 16.43
CA GLY A 22 3.33 -34.81 16.83
C GLY A 22 4.08 -35.91 16.06
N ARG A 23 5.35 -35.72 15.72
CA ARG A 23 6.16 -36.64 14.91
C ARG A 23 7.42 -37.09 15.63
N GLY A 24 7.24 -37.80 16.76
CA GLY A 24 8.33 -38.43 17.53
C GLY A 24 8.98 -37.51 18.55
N HIS A 25 9.72 -38.14 19.50
CA HIS A 25 10.36 -37.47 20.62
C HIS A 25 11.45 -36.48 20.18
N GLY A 26 12.24 -36.82 19.18
CA GLY A 26 13.31 -35.99 18.66
C GLY A 26 12.86 -34.65 18.05
N SER A 27 11.57 -34.50 17.72
CA SER A 27 11.04 -33.24 17.19
C SER A 27 10.85 -32.14 18.25
N GLY A 28 10.92 -32.47 19.54
CA GLY A 28 10.62 -31.56 20.66
C GLY A 28 9.15 -31.17 20.82
N LEU A 29 8.27 -31.58 19.88
CA LEU A 29 6.85 -31.24 19.85
C LEU A 29 5.95 -32.48 19.70
N HIS A 30 6.33 -33.56 20.34
CA HIS A 30 5.69 -34.87 20.15
C HIS A 30 4.41 -35.03 20.97
N LYS A 31 4.43 -34.88 22.27
CA LYS A 31 3.31 -35.27 23.17
C LYS A 31 2.05 -34.40 22.99
N THR A 32 2.18 -33.11 23.05
CA THR A 32 1.06 -32.17 23.02
C THR A 32 0.97 -31.38 21.71
N ALA A 33 1.89 -31.64 20.79
CA ALA A 33 1.95 -30.93 19.48
C ALA A 33 1.91 -29.39 19.58
N GLY A 34 2.45 -28.81 20.68
CA GLY A 34 2.46 -27.39 20.96
C GLY A 34 1.13 -26.84 21.51
N LYS A 35 0.13 -27.67 21.79
CA LYS A 35 -1.19 -27.22 22.27
C LYS A 35 -1.30 -27.09 23.81
N GLY A 36 -0.34 -27.61 24.54
CA GLY A 36 -0.41 -27.69 26.02
C GLY A 36 -1.30 -28.82 26.54
N THR A 37 -1.66 -28.78 27.84
CA THR A 37 -2.26 -29.95 28.52
C THR A 37 -3.78 -29.87 28.59
N LYS A 38 -4.38 -28.72 28.88
CA LYS A 38 -5.82 -28.53 29.06
C LYS A 38 -6.27 -27.24 28.38
N GLY A 39 -7.58 -27.05 28.27
CA GLY A 39 -8.18 -25.87 27.68
C GLY A 39 -8.90 -26.16 26.37
N GLN A 40 -9.79 -25.25 25.95
CA GLN A 40 -10.65 -25.40 24.80
C GLN A 40 -9.83 -25.55 23.50
N LYS A 41 -8.74 -24.82 23.37
CA LYS A 41 -7.86 -24.84 22.18
C LYS A 41 -7.08 -26.17 22.02
N ALA A 42 -6.91 -26.92 23.08
CA ALA A 42 -6.18 -28.18 23.04
C ALA A 42 -7.06 -29.38 22.64
N ARG A 43 -8.38 -29.31 22.84
CA ARG A 43 -9.27 -30.46 22.70
C ARG A 43 -9.86 -30.64 21.31
N THR A 44 -10.43 -29.64 20.71
CA THR A 44 -11.23 -29.74 19.50
C THR A 44 -10.54 -29.21 18.23
N GLY A 45 -9.23 -29.03 18.26
CA GLY A 45 -8.51 -28.49 17.11
C GLY A 45 -8.95 -27.07 16.73
N HIS A 46 -9.06 -26.79 15.45
CA HIS A 46 -9.32 -25.43 14.96
C HIS A 46 -10.74 -24.92 15.24
N HIS A 47 -11.72 -25.81 15.24
CA HIS A 47 -13.13 -25.45 15.43
C HIS A 47 -13.49 -25.05 16.85
N GLY A 48 -12.66 -25.38 17.83
CA GLY A 48 -12.86 -25.04 19.25
C GLY A 48 -12.34 -23.66 19.67
N ILE A 49 -11.82 -22.85 18.76
CA ILE A 49 -11.31 -21.52 19.09
C ILE A 49 -12.47 -20.53 19.12
N PRO A 50 -12.72 -19.82 20.23
CA PRO A 50 -13.73 -18.77 20.26
C PRO A 50 -13.47 -17.72 19.17
N LYS A 51 -14.54 -17.24 18.54
CA LYS A 51 -14.43 -16.17 17.56
C LYS A 51 -13.83 -14.92 18.22
N PRO A 52 -12.98 -14.15 17.53
CA PRO A 52 -12.49 -12.88 18.05
C PRO A 52 -13.66 -11.98 18.49
N GLY A 53 -13.55 -11.41 19.69
CA GLY A 53 -14.60 -10.55 20.26
C GLY A 53 -15.79 -11.29 20.87
N PHE A 54 -15.73 -12.62 21.05
CA PHE A 54 -16.74 -13.37 21.80
C PHE A 54 -16.54 -13.15 23.31
N GLU A 55 -17.60 -12.68 23.98
CA GLU A 55 -17.62 -12.28 25.39
C GLU A 55 -18.42 -13.25 26.24
N GLY A 56 -18.38 -14.55 25.96
CA GLY A 56 -19.03 -15.59 26.78
C GLY A 56 -20.56 -15.57 26.75
N GLY A 57 -21.18 -14.97 25.74
CA GLY A 57 -22.64 -14.82 25.64
C GLY A 57 -23.13 -13.41 25.94
N GLN A 58 -22.33 -12.55 26.56
CA GLN A 58 -22.60 -11.13 26.69
C GLN A 58 -22.62 -10.46 25.31
N THR A 59 -23.44 -9.42 25.12
CA THR A 59 -23.45 -8.63 23.88
C THR A 59 -22.07 -8.07 23.59
N ALA A 60 -21.51 -8.45 22.44
CA ALA A 60 -20.16 -8.06 22.05
C ALA A 60 -20.02 -6.52 21.98
N MET A 61 -18.87 -6.01 22.35
CA MET A 61 -18.55 -4.57 22.40
C MET A 61 -18.93 -3.82 21.11
N ALA A 62 -18.71 -4.43 19.94
CA ALA A 62 -19.08 -3.85 18.66
C ALA A 62 -20.60 -3.58 18.52
N ARG A 63 -21.45 -4.35 19.21
CA ARG A 63 -22.91 -4.14 19.22
C ARG A 63 -23.36 -3.17 20.30
N ARG A 64 -22.58 -2.99 21.36
CA ARG A 64 -22.89 -2.02 22.43
C ARG A 64 -22.57 -0.60 22.04
N LEU A 65 -21.63 -0.41 21.11
CA LEU A 65 -21.29 0.91 20.58
C LEU A 65 -22.39 1.41 19.65
N PRO A 66 -22.78 2.68 19.75
CA PRO A 66 -23.78 3.26 18.84
C PRO A 66 -23.24 3.29 17.40
N LYS A 67 -24.11 3.01 16.45
CA LYS A 67 -23.80 3.18 15.02
C LYS A 67 -23.60 4.67 14.74
N ARG A 68 -22.53 5.03 14.07
CA ARG A 68 -22.23 6.43 13.72
C ARG A 68 -21.57 6.53 12.37
N GLY A 69 -21.67 7.73 11.78
CA GLY A 69 -21.05 8.04 10.50
C GLY A 69 -21.84 7.50 9.31
N PHE A 70 -21.36 7.82 8.15
CA PHE A 70 -21.87 7.34 6.88
C PHE A 70 -20.72 7.12 5.89
N ASN A 71 -20.96 6.30 4.90
CA ASN A 71 -20.01 6.07 3.81
C ASN A 71 -20.52 6.82 2.57
N ASN A 72 -19.71 7.73 2.02
CA ASN A 72 -20.10 8.47 0.82
C ASN A 72 -19.81 7.59 -0.43
N PRO A 73 -20.85 7.07 -1.13
CA PRO A 73 -20.66 6.24 -2.32
C PRO A 73 -20.09 7.02 -3.51
N PHE A 74 -20.21 8.34 -3.50
CA PHE A 74 -19.69 9.22 -4.57
C PHE A 74 -18.32 9.80 -4.28
N ARG A 75 -17.60 9.24 -3.30
CA ARG A 75 -16.25 9.68 -2.97
C ARG A 75 -15.32 9.47 -4.15
N ARG A 76 -14.71 10.55 -4.63
CA ARG A 76 -13.66 10.48 -5.64
C ARG A 76 -12.36 9.98 -5.00
N GLU A 77 -11.80 8.92 -5.57
CA GLU A 77 -10.50 8.40 -5.16
C GLU A 77 -9.39 9.22 -5.83
N ILE A 78 -8.63 9.96 -5.01
CA ILE A 78 -7.51 10.79 -5.48
C ILE A 78 -6.22 10.10 -5.07
N PHE A 79 -5.40 9.72 -6.04
CA PHE A 79 -4.08 9.16 -5.80
C PHE A 79 -3.06 10.28 -5.63
N ALA A 80 -2.37 10.27 -4.49
CA ALA A 80 -1.34 11.25 -4.18
C ALA A 80 0.04 10.72 -4.57
N VAL A 81 0.80 11.54 -5.32
CA VAL A 81 2.18 11.25 -5.73
C VAL A 81 3.08 12.37 -5.24
N ASN A 82 4.22 12.03 -4.67
CA ASN A 82 5.19 13.01 -4.21
C ASN A 82 6.12 13.46 -5.33
N LEU A 83 6.45 14.73 -5.36
CA LEU A 83 7.35 15.33 -6.35
C LEU A 83 8.75 14.68 -6.32
N GLY A 84 9.25 14.31 -5.14
CA GLY A 84 10.51 13.59 -5.00
C GLY A 84 10.51 12.21 -5.66
N ASP A 85 9.38 11.48 -5.61
CA ASP A 85 9.28 10.18 -6.26
C ASP A 85 9.23 10.29 -7.79
N ILE A 86 8.66 11.38 -8.32
CA ILE A 86 8.69 11.71 -9.74
C ILE A 86 10.13 12.05 -10.17
N ALA A 87 10.78 12.95 -9.45
CA ALA A 87 12.15 13.38 -9.73
C ALA A 87 13.17 12.22 -9.69
N ALA A 88 12.95 11.24 -8.80
CA ALA A 88 13.81 10.06 -8.71
C ALA A 88 13.68 9.10 -9.90
N ARG A 89 12.52 9.03 -10.54
CA ARG A 89 12.26 8.13 -11.67
C ARG A 89 12.36 8.79 -13.03
N PHE A 90 12.20 10.10 -13.08
CA PHE A 90 12.31 10.88 -14.30
C PHE A 90 13.75 11.40 -14.43
N SER A 91 14.56 10.71 -15.23
CA SER A 91 15.98 11.01 -15.41
C SER A 91 16.25 12.19 -16.35
N GLU A 92 15.27 12.57 -17.14
CA GLU A 92 15.40 13.67 -18.09
C GLU A 92 15.28 15.01 -17.37
N LYS A 93 16.28 15.86 -17.55
CA LYS A 93 16.35 17.19 -16.89
C LYS A 93 15.30 18.18 -17.38
N THR A 94 14.66 17.92 -18.54
CA THR A 94 13.67 18.80 -19.14
C THR A 94 12.67 17.93 -19.91
N GLY A 95 11.40 17.96 -19.50
CA GLY A 95 10.36 17.20 -20.19
C GLY A 95 8.97 17.46 -19.61
N THR A 96 7.95 17.10 -20.37
CA THR A 96 6.56 17.11 -19.91
C THR A 96 6.21 15.76 -19.32
N VAL A 97 5.63 15.76 -18.13
CA VAL A 97 5.19 14.53 -17.45
C VAL A 97 3.68 14.56 -17.32
N ASP A 98 3.03 13.72 -18.09
CA ASP A 98 1.58 13.55 -18.09
C ASP A 98 1.15 12.42 -17.14
N VAL A 99 -0.14 12.36 -16.82
CA VAL A 99 -0.72 11.29 -15.97
C VAL A 99 -0.46 9.89 -16.55
N GLU A 100 -0.46 9.74 -17.87
CA GLU A 100 -0.18 8.46 -18.53
C GLU A 100 1.27 8.00 -18.31
N GLN A 101 2.21 8.94 -18.36
CA GLN A 101 3.62 8.66 -18.05
C GLN A 101 3.79 8.27 -16.56
N LEU A 102 3.07 8.92 -15.64
CA LEU A 102 3.08 8.52 -14.23
C LEU A 102 2.53 7.09 -14.03
N LYS A 103 1.54 6.69 -14.82
CA LYS A 103 1.02 5.31 -14.84
C LYS A 103 2.03 4.32 -15.43
N SER A 104 2.71 4.67 -16.51
CA SER A 104 3.73 3.82 -17.14
C SER A 104 4.96 3.62 -16.25
N MET A 105 5.35 4.65 -15.49
CA MET A 105 6.42 4.57 -14.49
C MET A 105 6.04 3.78 -13.23
N GLY A 106 4.75 3.39 -13.10
CA GLY A 106 4.25 2.66 -11.93
C GLY A 106 4.18 3.49 -10.65
N LEU A 107 4.18 4.83 -10.75
CA LEU A 107 3.95 5.74 -9.62
C LEU A 107 2.47 5.86 -9.27
N VAL A 108 1.62 5.60 -10.24
CA VAL A 108 0.16 5.66 -10.13
C VAL A 108 -0.43 4.37 -10.68
N PRO A 109 -1.41 3.74 -10.00
CA PRO A 109 -2.11 2.57 -10.52
C PRO A 109 -2.82 2.92 -11.84
N ARG A 110 -2.91 1.94 -12.74
CA ARG A 110 -3.60 2.13 -14.05
C ARG A 110 -5.08 2.50 -13.89
N SER A 111 -5.72 2.04 -12.82
CA SER A 111 -7.12 2.33 -12.48
C SER A 111 -7.36 3.73 -11.90
N ALA A 112 -6.30 4.50 -11.61
CA ALA A 112 -6.44 5.83 -11.03
C ALA A 112 -7.05 6.81 -12.01
N ASN A 113 -8.17 7.42 -11.62
CA ASN A 113 -8.86 8.45 -12.40
C ASN A 113 -8.39 9.87 -12.02
N TYR A 114 -8.03 10.08 -10.76
CA TYR A 114 -7.61 11.39 -10.26
C TYR A 114 -6.24 11.30 -9.61
N VAL A 115 -5.35 12.21 -10.01
CA VAL A 115 -3.98 12.30 -9.50
C VAL A 115 -3.74 13.67 -8.90
N LYS A 116 -3.16 13.69 -7.69
CA LYS A 116 -2.73 14.90 -6.99
C LYS A 116 -1.23 14.85 -6.72
N ILE A 117 -0.51 15.91 -7.09
CA ILE A 117 0.93 16.03 -6.83
C ILE A 117 1.18 16.78 -5.53
N LEU A 118 2.01 16.19 -4.67
CA LEU A 118 2.40 16.71 -3.37
C LEU A 118 3.87 17.15 -3.38
N GLY A 119 4.19 18.21 -2.63
CA GLY A 119 5.52 18.81 -2.58
C GLY A 119 6.54 18.11 -1.69
N LYS A 120 6.30 16.85 -1.26
CA LYS A 120 7.27 16.14 -0.43
C LYS A 120 8.47 15.70 -1.27
N ILE A 121 9.67 16.09 -0.83
CA ILE A 121 10.96 15.70 -1.41
C ILE A 121 11.72 14.94 -0.32
N ARG A 122 12.50 13.92 -0.68
CA ARG A 122 13.40 13.22 0.24
C ARG A 122 14.72 13.96 0.33
N ASP A 123 15.39 13.83 1.46
CA ASP A 123 16.69 14.47 1.69
C ASP A 123 17.70 14.09 0.59
N GLY A 124 18.36 15.10 0.02
CA GLY A 124 19.33 14.90 -1.07
C GLY A 124 18.74 14.83 -2.49
N GLN A 125 17.42 14.87 -2.68
CA GLN A 125 16.82 14.91 -4.01
C GLN A 125 16.64 16.35 -4.50
N GLN A 126 17.01 16.59 -5.77
CA GLN A 126 16.78 17.87 -6.44
C GLN A 126 15.63 17.72 -7.44
N VAL A 127 14.78 18.72 -7.48
CA VAL A 127 13.72 18.83 -8.48
C VAL A 127 14.29 19.54 -9.70
N HIS A 128 14.25 18.88 -10.85
CA HIS A 128 14.65 19.47 -12.12
C HIS A 128 13.50 20.28 -12.73
N ALA A 129 13.82 21.18 -13.66
CA ALA A 129 12.82 21.92 -14.44
C ALA A 129 11.99 20.95 -15.29
N MET A 130 10.75 20.67 -14.86
CA MET A 130 9.84 19.80 -15.58
C MET A 130 8.44 20.41 -15.66
N SER A 131 7.75 20.17 -16.76
CA SER A 131 6.35 20.55 -16.94
C SER A 131 5.46 19.38 -16.51
N LEU A 132 4.66 19.57 -15.46
CA LEU A 132 3.81 18.50 -14.90
C LEU A 132 2.34 18.79 -15.21
N LYS A 133 1.64 17.78 -15.78
CA LYS A 133 0.20 17.80 -16.01
C LYS A 133 -0.50 16.81 -15.08
N ALA A 134 -1.35 17.32 -14.19
CA ALA A 134 -2.11 16.50 -13.24
C ALA A 134 -3.44 17.17 -12.89
N HIS A 135 -4.35 16.44 -12.23
CA HIS A 135 -5.66 16.96 -11.87
C HIS A 135 -5.59 17.99 -10.73
N GLN A 136 -4.68 17.78 -9.78
CA GLN A 136 -4.51 18.69 -8.62
C GLN A 136 -3.05 18.79 -8.20
N PHE A 137 -2.70 19.94 -7.66
CA PHE A 137 -1.39 20.20 -7.05
C PHE A 137 -1.59 20.76 -5.64
N SER A 138 -0.71 20.41 -4.71
CA SER A 138 -0.62 21.13 -3.44
C SER A 138 0.10 22.46 -3.64
N GLN A 139 -0.12 23.43 -2.74
CA GLN A 139 0.55 24.71 -2.80
C GLN A 139 2.08 24.55 -2.78
N SER A 140 2.58 23.74 -1.85
CA SER A 140 4.01 23.45 -1.75
C SER A 140 4.59 22.79 -3.02
N ALA A 141 3.82 21.95 -3.72
CA ALA A 141 4.27 21.38 -4.98
C ALA A 141 4.39 22.43 -6.08
N ARG A 142 3.43 23.34 -6.20
CA ARG A 142 3.49 24.46 -7.16
C ARG A 142 4.70 25.34 -6.92
N ASP A 143 4.93 25.72 -5.67
CA ASP A 143 6.06 26.60 -5.28
C ASP A 143 7.41 25.95 -5.62
N LEU A 144 7.55 24.63 -5.39
CA LEU A 144 8.76 23.90 -5.70
C LEU A 144 9.00 23.75 -7.20
N ILE A 145 7.94 23.46 -7.99
CA ILE A 145 8.02 23.35 -9.45
C ILE A 145 8.42 24.71 -10.05
N THR A 146 7.79 25.79 -9.59
CA THR A 146 8.10 27.15 -10.05
C THR A 146 9.53 27.55 -9.69
N LYS A 147 9.99 27.24 -8.47
CA LYS A 147 11.38 27.48 -8.04
C LYS A 147 12.40 26.71 -8.88
N ALA A 148 12.04 25.51 -9.35
CA ALA A 148 12.89 24.70 -10.21
C ALA A 148 12.83 25.15 -11.70
N GLY A 149 12.03 26.16 -12.04
CA GLY A 149 11.86 26.64 -13.42
C GLY A 149 10.93 25.79 -14.29
N GLY A 150 10.10 24.95 -13.67
CA GLY A 150 9.08 24.13 -14.33
C GLY A 150 7.71 24.79 -14.40
N SER A 151 6.74 24.10 -15.01
CA SER A 151 5.33 24.50 -15.06
C SER A 151 4.42 23.43 -14.47
N ALA A 152 3.35 23.85 -13.79
CA ALA A 152 2.32 22.98 -13.23
C ALA A 152 0.97 23.28 -13.90
N GLU A 153 0.54 22.40 -14.79
CA GLU A 153 -0.72 22.53 -15.53
C GLU A 153 -1.78 21.63 -14.89
N SER A 154 -2.91 22.21 -14.47
CA SER A 154 -4.04 21.44 -13.97
C SER A 154 -4.90 20.98 -15.15
N ILE A 155 -5.10 19.66 -15.27
CA ILE A 155 -6.05 19.08 -16.21
C ILE A 155 -7.44 19.29 -15.61
N GLU A 156 -8.19 20.27 -16.15
CA GLU A 156 -9.60 20.41 -15.82
C GLU A 156 -10.35 19.25 -16.47
N GLN A 157 -10.91 18.36 -15.64
CA GLN A 157 -11.93 17.46 -16.17
C GLN A 157 -13.16 18.29 -16.52
N VAL A 158 -13.49 18.27 -17.80
CA VAL A 158 -14.80 18.71 -18.26
C VAL A 158 -15.84 18.02 -17.38
N SER A 159 -16.48 18.79 -16.51
CA SER A 159 -17.64 18.33 -15.79
C SER A 159 -18.63 17.84 -16.84
N SER A 160 -18.93 16.54 -16.84
CA SER A 160 -20.04 16.02 -17.63
C SER A 160 -21.25 16.90 -17.36
N PRO A 161 -21.95 17.37 -18.40
CA PRO A 161 -23.15 18.15 -18.19
C PRO A 161 -24.14 17.31 -17.39
N SER A 162 -24.59 17.84 -16.27
CA SER A 162 -25.75 17.36 -15.55
C SER A 162 -26.95 17.45 -16.48
N THR A 163 -27.46 16.30 -16.90
CA THR A 163 -28.79 16.15 -17.44
C THR A 163 -29.70 15.72 -16.32
#